data_62cbc0d5152f9222c838acbe24dee3dd
#
_entry.id   62cbc0d5152f9222c838acbe24dee3dd
#
_cell.length_a   1.000
_cell.length_b   1.000
_cell.length_c   1.000
_cell.angle_alpha   90.00
_cell.angle_beta   90.00
_cell.angle_gamma   90.00
#
_symmetry.space_group_name_H-M   'P 1'
#
loop_
_entity.id
_entity.type
_entity.pdbx_description
1 polymer ?
#
loop_
_entity_poly.entity_id
_entity_poly.type
_entity_poly.pdbx_seq_one_letter_code
_entity_poly.pdbx_strand_id
1 'polypeptide(L)'
;IRDAEQVELDATNWYGGLYYQIAYVKKAGRKYYTLLAWDGNDGYSTKKIIDIMYFAGKNKIKFGFPVFKQNKRESKKRVIIQYDSKTSVSVKYHKKDQRIVFDHLVPARKDLEGLKEYYIPEGTFNAYKYKQGKWWLEQDIDIRSTLKVPKIKKLKRGLIPK
;
A
#
# COMPACT_ATOMS: atom_id res chain seq x y z
N ILE A 1 13.29 14.48 -0.99
CA ILE A 1 13.47 14.06 -2.40
C ILE A 1 12.35 14.68 -3.21
N ARG A 2 12.71 15.57 -4.13
CA ARG A 2 11.74 16.18 -5.05
C ARG A 2 11.17 15.11 -5.98
N ASP A 3 9.84 15.16 -6.25
CA ASP A 3 9.12 14.19 -7.08
C ASP A 3 9.36 12.71 -6.72
N ALA A 4 9.40 12.44 -5.42
CA ALA A 4 9.76 11.11 -4.89
C ALA A 4 8.96 9.94 -5.49
N GLU A 5 7.73 10.16 -5.94
CA GLU A 5 6.90 9.15 -6.58
C GLU A 5 7.32 8.82 -8.03
N GLN A 6 8.16 9.67 -8.67
CA GLN A 6 8.55 9.53 -10.06
C GLN A 6 10.05 9.26 -10.27
N VAL A 7 10.86 9.34 -9.22
CA VAL A 7 12.31 9.12 -9.33
C VAL A 7 12.70 7.68 -9.00
N GLU A 8 13.72 7.20 -9.71
CA GLU A 8 14.42 5.97 -9.36
C GLU A 8 15.56 6.32 -8.38
N LEU A 9 15.69 5.54 -7.34
CA LEU A 9 16.70 5.71 -6.32
C LEU A 9 17.60 4.46 -6.25
N ASP A 10 18.72 4.56 -5.57
CA ASP A 10 19.63 3.44 -5.32
C ASP A 10 19.90 3.24 -3.81
N ALA A 11 20.81 2.33 -3.48
CA ALA A 11 21.11 1.99 -2.10
C ALA A 11 21.78 3.12 -1.30
N THR A 12 22.32 4.16 -1.97
CA THR A 12 22.98 5.28 -1.31
C THR A 12 22.04 6.45 -1.02
N ASN A 13 20.93 6.53 -1.75
CA ASN A 13 19.96 7.61 -1.66
C ASN A 13 18.50 7.15 -1.66
N TRP A 14 18.23 5.92 -1.18
CA TRP A 14 16.90 5.37 -1.11
C TRP A 14 15.97 6.21 -0.21
N TYR A 15 14.65 6.08 -0.43
CA TYR A 15 13.66 6.92 0.27
C TYR A 15 13.70 6.74 1.79
N GLY A 16 13.96 5.50 2.26
CA GLY A 16 13.97 5.16 3.67
C GLY A 16 12.60 4.80 4.23
N GLY A 17 12.57 4.54 5.54
CA GLY A 17 11.37 4.19 6.28
C GLY A 17 11.48 2.83 6.99
N LEU A 18 10.52 2.56 7.87
CA LEU A 18 10.39 1.29 8.57
C LEU A 18 9.62 0.30 7.69
N TYR A 19 10.33 -0.63 7.05
CA TYR A 19 9.70 -1.68 6.25
C TYR A 19 9.09 -2.75 7.13
N TYR A 20 7.79 -3.02 6.95
CA TYR A 20 7.05 -3.97 7.77
C TYR A 20 6.43 -5.13 6.97
N GLN A 21 6.37 -5.02 5.64
CA GLN A 21 5.87 -6.11 4.79
C GLN A 21 6.55 -6.10 3.43
N ILE A 22 6.83 -7.29 2.90
CA ILE A 22 7.38 -7.50 1.57
C ILE A 22 6.45 -8.40 0.77
N ALA A 23 6.02 -7.96 -0.39
CA ALA A 23 5.32 -8.77 -1.37
C ALA A 23 6.27 -9.10 -2.53
N TYR A 24 6.57 -10.38 -2.72
CA TYR A 24 7.37 -10.83 -3.84
C TYR A 24 6.51 -10.95 -5.09
N VAL A 25 6.90 -10.25 -6.15
CA VAL A 25 6.23 -10.25 -7.45
C VAL A 25 7.23 -10.57 -8.55
N LYS A 26 6.94 -11.60 -9.33
CA LYS A 26 7.74 -11.98 -10.50
C LYS A 26 7.14 -11.39 -11.77
N LYS A 27 7.93 -10.69 -12.57
CA LYS A 27 7.54 -10.15 -13.88
C LYS A 27 8.55 -10.52 -14.95
N ALA A 28 8.12 -11.13 -16.06
CA ALA A 28 8.88 -11.29 -17.31
C ALA A 28 10.41 -11.45 -17.13
N GLY A 29 10.83 -12.47 -16.37
CA GLY A 29 12.25 -12.76 -16.09
C GLY A 29 12.94 -11.85 -15.08
N ARG A 30 12.33 -10.75 -14.62
CA ARG A 30 12.87 -9.85 -13.60
C ARG A 30 12.10 -10.00 -12.28
N LYS A 31 12.83 -10.07 -11.18
CA LYS A 31 12.27 -10.14 -9.83
C LYS A 31 12.09 -8.73 -9.28
N TYR A 32 10.89 -8.41 -8.82
CA TYR A 32 10.57 -7.19 -8.09
C TYR A 32 10.06 -7.55 -6.70
N TYR A 33 10.49 -6.78 -5.72
CA TYR A 33 9.99 -6.85 -4.36
C TYR A 33 9.17 -5.60 -4.10
N THR A 34 7.89 -5.78 -3.81
CA THR A 34 7.06 -4.66 -3.39
C THR A 34 7.19 -4.52 -1.88
N LEU A 35 7.64 -3.36 -1.44
CA LEU A 35 7.94 -3.05 -0.05
C LEU A 35 6.83 -2.16 0.50
N LEU A 36 6.32 -2.48 1.67
CA LEU A 36 5.43 -1.60 2.43
C LEU A 36 6.19 -1.04 3.62
N ALA A 37 6.20 0.28 3.73
CA ALA A 37 6.92 0.99 4.77
C ALA A 37 6.08 2.06 5.45
N TRP A 38 6.54 2.46 6.62
CA TRP A 38 6.07 3.60 7.38
C TRP A 38 7.23 4.58 7.59
N ASP A 39 6.92 5.87 7.46
CA ASP A 39 7.84 6.97 7.70
C ASP A 39 7.17 7.96 8.66
N GLY A 40 7.84 8.26 9.79
CA GLY A 40 7.37 9.22 10.79
C GLY A 40 7.31 10.65 10.29
N ASN A 41 8.02 10.95 9.19
CA ASN A 41 8.09 12.21 8.48
C ASN A 41 8.40 13.42 9.40
N ASP A 42 7.38 13.98 10.05
CA ASP A 42 7.51 15.14 10.96
C ASP A 42 6.45 15.07 12.07
N GLY A 43 6.37 16.11 12.91
CA GLY A 43 5.42 16.16 14.04
C GLY A 43 3.96 16.34 13.62
N TYR A 44 3.69 16.70 12.37
CA TYR A 44 2.33 17.02 11.86
C TYR A 44 1.76 15.91 11.00
N SER A 45 2.61 15.19 10.27
CA SER A 45 2.19 14.15 9.35
C SER A 45 3.09 12.93 9.39
N THR A 46 2.52 11.80 9.00
CA THR A 46 3.21 10.54 8.76
C THR A 46 2.95 10.06 7.35
N LYS A 47 3.73 9.07 6.89
CA LYS A 47 3.58 8.52 5.54
C LYS A 47 3.55 7.01 5.56
N LYS A 48 2.71 6.43 4.71
CA LYS A 48 2.83 5.05 4.25
C LYS A 48 3.41 5.06 2.84
N ILE A 49 4.31 4.10 2.59
CA ILE A 49 5.05 4.04 1.34
C ILE A 49 4.87 2.65 0.75
N ILE A 50 4.57 2.61 -0.55
CA ILE A 50 4.58 1.38 -1.34
C ILE A 50 5.66 1.57 -2.39
N ASP A 51 6.77 0.85 -2.27
CA ASP A 51 7.93 0.98 -3.14
C ASP A 51 8.26 -0.32 -3.87
N ILE A 52 9.04 -0.23 -4.91
CA ILE A 52 9.56 -1.39 -5.64
C ILE A 52 11.08 -1.42 -5.49
N MET A 53 11.58 -2.50 -4.93
CA MET A 53 13.01 -2.82 -4.94
C MET A 53 13.30 -3.87 -6.00
N TYR A 54 14.40 -3.71 -6.74
CA TYR A 54 14.87 -4.67 -7.72
C TYR A 54 16.38 -4.64 -7.89
N PHE A 55 16.92 -5.71 -8.47
CA PHE A 55 18.34 -5.82 -8.77
C PHE A 55 18.60 -5.44 -10.24
N ALA A 56 19.41 -4.41 -10.45
CA ALA A 56 19.89 -3.97 -11.75
C ALA A 56 21.32 -4.51 -11.98
N GLY A 57 21.44 -5.65 -12.66
CA GLY A 57 22.72 -6.36 -12.79
C GLY A 57 23.08 -7.18 -11.55
N LYS A 58 24.38 -7.51 -11.38
CA LYS A 58 24.82 -8.45 -10.35
C LYS A 58 24.72 -7.89 -8.91
N ASN A 59 25.02 -6.61 -8.70
CA ASN A 59 25.19 -6.05 -7.36
C ASN A 59 24.56 -4.66 -7.16
N LYS A 60 23.71 -4.20 -8.08
CA LYS A 60 23.09 -2.88 -7.98
C LYS A 60 21.65 -3.01 -7.53
N ILE A 61 21.34 -2.50 -6.34
CA ILE A 61 19.96 -2.39 -5.83
C ILE A 61 19.39 -1.05 -6.30
N LYS A 62 18.17 -1.09 -6.83
CA LYS A 62 17.41 0.07 -7.26
C LYS A 62 16.03 0.07 -6.60
N PHE A 63 15.51 1.27 -6.35
CA PHE A 63 14.19 1.52 -5.80
C PHE A 63 13.37 2.41 -6.73
N GLY A 64 12.07 2.13 -6.81
CA GLY A 64 11.17 2.86 -7.68
C GLY A 64 11.17 2.34 -9.12
N PHE A 65 10.10 1.64 -9.48
CA PHE A 65 9.89 1.16 -10.85
C PHE A 65 8.44 1.47 -11.30
N PRO A 66 8.19 1.91 -12.55
CA PRO A 66 6.90 2.43 -12.98
C PRO A 66 5.85 1.33 -13.19
N VAL A 67 5.46 0.68 -12.11
CA VAL A 67 4.47 -0.42 -12.11
C VAL A 67 3.14 -0.05 -11.45
N PHE A 68 3.07 1.07 -10.71
CA PHE A 68 1.83 1.50 -10.05
C PHE A 68 0.98 2.32 -11.02
N LYS A 69 0.06 1.66 -11.70
CA LYS A 69 -0.85 2.27 -12.66
C LYS A 69 -1.99 3.01 -11.97
N GLN A 70 -2.05 4.33 -12.16
CA GLN A 70 -3.17 5.15 -11.75
C GLN A 70 -4.33 4.99 -12.74
N ASN A 71 -3.99 4.92 -14.03
CA ASN A 71 -4.87 4.69 -15.16
C ASN A 71 -4.06 4.10 -16.33
N LYS A 72 -4.64 4.04 -17.53
CA LYS A 72 -3.95 3.47 -18.72
C LYS A 72 -2.70 4.25 -19.11
N ARG A 73 -2.64 5.55 -18.86
CA ARG A 73 -1.55 6.45 -19.31
C ARG A 73 -0.53 6.73 -18.21
N GLU A 74 -0.98 6.87 -16.98
CA GLU A 74 -0.16 7.31 -15.85
C GLU A 74 0.34 6.14 -15.00
N SER A 75 1.60 6.20 -14.62
CA SER A 75 2.24 5.24 -13.70
C SER A 75 3.13 5.98 -12.71
N LYS A 76 3.13 5.52 -11.46
CA LYS A 76 4.08 5.96 -10.44
C LYS A 76 5.16 4.88 -10.24
N LYS A 77 6.36 5.30 -9.87
CA LYS A 77 7.46 4.41 -9.47
C LYS A 77 7.35 4.01 -8.00
N ARG A 78 6.73 4.88 -7.20
CA ARG A 78 6.47 4.73 -5.76
C ARG A 78 5.14 5.38 -5.43
N VAL A 79 4.46 4.89 -4.41
CA VAL A 79 3.23 5.49 -3.88
C VAL A 79 3.51 6.00 -2.48
N ILE A 80 3.22 7.27 -2.24
CA ILE A 80 3.38 7.93 -0.94
C ILE A 80 2.00 8.39 -0.48
N ILE A 81 1.56 7.85 0.65
CA ILE A 81 0.28 8.17 1.28
C ILE A 81 0.61 8.97 2.54
N GLN A 82 0.53 10.30 2.44
CA GLN A 82 0.76 11.21 3.56
C GLN A 82 -0.57 11.55 4.24
N TYR A 83 -0.57 11.60 5.56
CA TYR A 83 -1.75 11.78 6.39
C TYR A 83 -1.43 12.43 7.73
N ASP A 84 -2.45 12.94 8.42
CA ASP A 84 -2.34 13.57 9.75
C ASP A 84 -1.73 12.61 10.77
N SER A 85 -0.69 13.04 11.48
CA SER A 85 0.03 12.24 12.47
C SER A 85 -0.85 11.76 13.65
N LYS A 86 -1.99 12.42 13.88
CA LYS A 86 -2.96 12.06 14.92
C LYS A 86 -3.89 10.91 14.53
N THR A 87 -3.82 10.47 13.26
CA THR A 87 -4.64 9.37 12.74
C THR A 87 -3.80 8.13 12.46
N SER A 88 -4.45 7.02 12.14
CA SER A 88 -3.78 5.78 11.76
C SER A 88 -4.28 5.34 10.40
N VAL A 89 -3.35 5.04 9.50
CA VAL A 89 -3.62 4.56 8.14
C VAL A 89 -3.07 3.16 7.97
N SER A 90 -3.92 2.26 7.48
CA SER A 90 -3.55 0.88 7.17
C SER A 90 -3.13 0.76 5.72
N VAL A 91 -2.02 0.05 5.47
CA VAL A 91 -1.62 -0.42 4.15
C VAL A 91 -1.16 -1.87 4.31
N LYS A 92 -1.85 -2.83 3.67
CA LYS A 92 -1.61 -4.26 3.84
C LYS A 92 -1.64 -5.01 2.51
N TYR A 93 -0.70 -5.92 2.32
CA TYR A 93 -0.72 -6.84 1.19
C TYR A 93 -1.50 -8.11 1.54
N HIS A 94 -2.52 -8.41 0.74
CA HIS A 94 -3.32 -9.63 0.79
C HIS A 94 -2.87 -10.59 -0.31
N LYS A 95 -2.03 -11.55 0.07
CA LYS A 95 -1.41 -12.50 -0.87
C LYS A 95 -2.45 -13.29 -1.68
N LYS A 96 -3.55 -13.69 -1.04
CA LYS A 96 -4.60 -14.51 -1.66
C LYS A 96 -5.27 -13.81 -2.84
N ASP A 97 -5.54 -12.51 -2.68
CA ASP A 97 -6.22 -11.70 -3.69
C ASP A 97 -5.24 -10.91 -4.54
N GLN A 98 -3.94 -11.00 -4.23
CA GLN A 98 -2.88 -10.19 -4.85
C GLN A 98 -3.23 -8.70 -4.88
N ARG A 99 -3.66 -8.17 -3.72
CA ARG A 99 -4.03 -6.78 -3.54
C ARG A 99 -3.22 -6.13 -2.41
N ILE A 100 -2.82 -4.90 -2.62
CA ILE A 100 -2.36 -4.01 -1.55
C ILE A 100 -3.53 -3.10 -1.24
N VAL A 101 -4.18 -3.33 -0.09
CA VAL A 101 -5.36 -2.56 0.35
C VAL A 101 -4.89 -1.45 1.28
N PHE A 102 -5.46 -0.26 1.12
CA PHE A 102 -5.14 0.89 1.96
C PHE A 102 -6.36 1.80 2.15
N ASP A 103 -6.37 2.53 3.26
CA ASP A 103 -7.44 3.47 3.57
C ASP A 103 -7.53 4.57 2.50
N HIS A 104 -8.74 4.89 2.08
CA HIS A 104 -9.00 6.09 1.30
C HIS A 104 -8.94 7.32 2.21
N LEU A 105 -8.26 8.36 1.76
CA LEU A 105 -8.02 9.57 2.54
C LEU A 105 -8.74 10.77 1.93
N VAL A 106 -9.35 11.55 2.81
CA VAL A 106 -9.99 12.81 2.47
C VAL A 106 -9.42 13.94 3.35
N PRO A 107 -9.46 15.19 2.91
CA PRO A 107 -9.09 16.31 3.78
C PRO A 107 -10.03 16.36 4.98
N ALA A 108 -9.50 16.61 6.18
CA ALA A 108 -10.30 16.70 7.41
C ALA A 108 -11.36 17.83 7.35
N ARG A 109 -11.10 18.84 6.52
CA ARG A 109 -12.04 19.91 6.17
C ARG A 109 -11.80 20.32 4.72
N LYS A 110 -12.83 20.82 4.05
CA LYS A 110 -12.80 21.18 2.63
C LYS A 110 -11.74 22.27 2.30
N ASP A 111 -11.53 23.21 3.19
CA ASP A 111 -10.51 24.27 3.04
C ASP A 111 -9.06 23.76 3.15
N LEU A 112 -8.86 22.50 3.55
CA LEU A 112 -7.55 21.84 3.64
C LEU A 112 -7.26 20.92 2.42
N GLU A 113 -8.06 21.02 1.37
CA GLU A 113 -7.84 20.25 0.15
C GLU A 113 -6.46 20.58 -0.46
N GLY A 114 -5.70 19.52 -0.80
CA GLY A 114 -4.32 19.64 -1.29
C GLY A 114 -3.24 19.63 -0.20
N LEU A 115 -3.57 19.93 1.06
CA LEU A 115 -2.65 19.89 2.20
C LEU A 115 -2.67 18.48 2.82
N LYS A 116 -1.77 17.59 2.34
CA LYS A 116 -1.79 16.15 2.67
C LYS A 116 -1.58 15.84 4.14
N GLU A 117 -0.91 16.70 4.88
CA GLU A 117 -0.71 16.61 6.33
C GLU A 117 -2.01 16.69 7.15
N TYR A 118 -3.12 17.10 6.54
CA TYR A 118 -4.45 17.16 7.16
C TYR A 118 -5.43 16.13 6.59
N TYR A 119 -4.93 15.12 5.87
CA TYR A 119 -5.80 14.07 5.34
C TYR A 119 -6.01 12.97 6.38
N ILE A 120 -7.23 12.47 6.45
CA ILE A 120 -7.68 11.46 7.40
C ILE A 120 -8.42 10.32 6.66
N PRO A 121 -8.46 9.11 7.22
CA PRO A 121 -9.30 8.02 6.68
C PRO A 121 -10.79 8.35 6.79
N GLU A 122 -11.56 8.11 5.73
CA GLU A 122 -13.03 8.28 5.76
C GLU A 122 -13.80 6.97 5.96
N GLY A 123 -13.10 5.84 6.08
CA GLY A 123 -13.72 4.52 6.31
C GLY A 123 -13.98 3.71 5.04
N THR A 124 -13.61 4.22 3.86
CA THR A 124 -13.58 3.46 2.62
C THR A 124 -12.15 3.04 2.27
N PHE A 125 -11.98 2.18 1.26
CA PHE A 125 -10.67 1.61 0.93
C PHE A 125 -10.40 1.68 -0.56
N ASN A 126 -9.12 1.86 -0.88
CA ASN A 126 -8.58 1.68 -2.20
C ASN A 126 -7.65 0.46 -2.22
N ALA A 127 -7.34 -0.04 -3.40
CA ALA A 127 -6.33 -1.07 -3.55
C ALA A 127 -5.51 -0.91 -4.81
N TYR A 128 -4.29 -1.46 -4.75
CA TYR A 128 -3.55 -1.82 -5.95
C TYR A 128 -3.71 -3.32 -6.19
N LYS A 129 -4.38 -3.69 -7.29
CA LYS A 129 -4.53 -5.07 -7.74
C LYS A 129 -3.40 -5.45 -8.69
N TYR A 130 -2.71 -6.55 -8.39
CA TYR A 130 -1.68 -7.05 -9.29
C TYR A 130 -2.28 -7.76 -10.49
N LYS A 131 -1.99 -7.26 -11.70
CA LYS A 131 -2.41 -7.83 -12.98
C LYS A 131 -1.32 -7.61 -14.03
N GLN A 132 -0.95 -8.66 -14.77
CA GLN A 132 -0.02 -8.59 -15.90
C GLN A 132 1.30 -7.85 -15.59
N GLY A 133 1.88 -8.13 -14.42
CA GLY A 133 3.16 -7.54 -14.02
C GLY A 133 3.09 -6.09 -13.53
N LYS A 134 1.92 -5.54 -13.26
CA LYS A 134 1.70 -4.18 -12.77
C LYS A 134 0.66 -4.16 -11.65
N TRP A 135 0.73 -3.13 -10.83
CA TRP A 135 -0.23 -2.81 -9.79
C TRP A 135 -1.24 -1.79 -10.33
N TRP A 136 -2.51 -2.17 -10.46
CA TRP A 136 -3.57 -1.32 -10.97
C TRP A 136 -4.41 -0.77 -9.83
N LEU A 137 -4.59 0.56 -9.79
CA LEU A 137 -5.42 1.22 -8.78
C LEU A 137 -6.88 0.82 -8.97
N GLU A 138 -7.49 0.36 -7.89
CA GLU A 138 -8.92 0.12 -7.74
C GLU A 138 -9.40 1.04 -6.60
N GLN A 139 -10.37 1.90 -6.88
CA GLN A 139 -10.93 2.83 -5.89
C GLN A 139 -12.23 2.28 -5.31
N ASP A 140 -12.56 2.69 -4.10
CA ASP A 140 -13.82 2.38 -3.42
C ASP A 140 -14.14 0.87 -3.41
N ILE A 141 -13.17 0.07 -2.92
CA ILE A 141 -13.34 -1.38 -2.86
C ILE A 141 -14.12 -1.81 -1.62
N ASP A 142 -15.04 -2.77 -1.77
CA ASP A 142 -15.66 -3.47 -0.65
C ASP A 142 -14.72 -4.57 -0.13
N ILE A 143 -14.15 -4.35 1.06
CA ILE A 143 -13.23 -5.31 1.70
C ILE A 143 -13.96 -6.46 2.43
N ARG A 144 -15.30 -6.40 2.59
CA ARG A 144 -16.06 -7.45 3.28
C ARG A 144 -15.94 -8.81 2.61
N SER A 145 -15.78 -8.83 1.29
CA SER A 145 -15.52 -10.07 0.54
C SER A 145 -14.12 -10.66 0.80
N THR A 146 -13.17 -9.84 1.26
CA THR A 146 -11.78 -10.23 1.54
C THR A 146 -11.63 -10.72 3.00
N LEU A 147 -12.45 -10.18 3.90
CA LEU A 147 -12.56 -10.63 5.28
C LEU A 147 -13.53 -11.82 5.33
N LYS A 148 -13.04 -13.04 5.11
CA LYS A 148 -13.83 -14.21 5.48
C LYS A 148 -14.02 -14.20 6.99
N VAL A 149 -15.17 -13.70 7.45
CA VAL A 149 -15.62 -13.94 8.81
C VAL A 149 -15.60 -15.47 9.01
N PRO A 150 -14.86 -16.00 10.01
CA PRO A 150 -14.87 -17.43 10.29
C PRO A 150 -16.33 -17.83 10.47
N LYS A 151 -16.85 -18.79 9.70
CA LYS A 151 -18.15 -19.36 9.96
C LYS A 151 -18.09 -19.92 11.39
N ILE A 152 -18.78 -19.28 12.32
CA ILE A 152 -18.96 -19.78 13.68
C ILE A 152 -19.63 -21.16 13.48
N LYS A 153 -18.88 -22.23 13.71
CA LYS A 153 -19.46 -23.58 13.74
C LYS A 153 -20.54 -23.51 14.80
N LYS A 154 -21.82 -23.66 14.41
CA LYS A 154 -22.91 -23.84 15.36
C LYS A 154 -22.49 -24.94 16.30
N LEU A 155 -22.27 -24.61 17.56
CA LEU A 155 -22.09 -25.60 18.62
C LEU A 155 -23.31 -26.53 18.55
N LYS A 156 -23.06 -27.81 18.26
CA LYS A 156 -24.11 -28.84 18.43
C LYS A 156 -24.57 -28.72 19.86
N ARG A 157 -25.86 -28.37 20.08
CA ARG A 157 -26.47 -28.44 21.40
C ARG A 157 -26.23 -29.84 21.91
N GLY A 158 -25.33 -29.98 22.87
CA GLY A 158 -25.15 -31.22 23.60
C GLY A 158 -26.46 -31.52 24.37
N LEU A 159 -26.90 -32.77 24.28
CA LEU A 159 -27.99 -33.33 25.08
C LEU A 159 -27.70 -33.08 26.57
N ILE A 160 -28.63 -32.43 27.24
CA ILE A 160 -28.66 -32.35 28.69
C ILE A 160 -28.99 -33.77 29.20
N PRO A 161 -28.13 -34.43 29.98
CA PRO A 161 -28.53 -35.67 30.65
C PRO A 161 -29.67 -35.39 31.65
N LYS A 162 -30.67 -36.24 31.67
CA LYS A 162 -31.72 -36.23 32.68
C LYS A 162 -31.17 -36.60 34.03
#